data_23a849124ff6eaae73fd09d43b2af881
#
_entry.id   23a849124ff6eaae73fd09d43b2af881
#
_cell.length_a   1.000
_cell.length_b   1.000
_cell.length_c   1.000
_cell.angle_alpha   90.00
_cell.angle_beta   90.00
_cell.angle_gamma   90.00
#
_symmetry.space_group_name_H-M   'P 1'
#
loop_
_entity.id
_entity.type
_entity.pdbx_description
1 polymer ?
#
loop_
_entity_poly.entity_id
_entity_poly.type
_entity_poly.pdbx_seq_one_letter_code
_entity_poly.pdbx_strand_id
1 'polypeptide(L)'
;MNRRGFFRSTVIAAGALIFGRTQSAVASSPKRIVRVSKFPIGSNQQFVAANGAPAILFRTKTGVFAYSAICTHQGCTVEYLKAGKKLVCPCHRASFDPFNGGKVVSGEAKGPLAKINVSIKSGWVVQS
;
A
#
# COMPACT_ATOMS: atom_id res chain seq x y z
N MET A 1 -76.70 7.54 11.23
CA MET A 1 -76.13 7.66 11.10
C MET A 1 -75.04 7.59 11.19
N ASN A 2 -74.39 7.54 11.32
CA ASN A 2 -73.46 7.58 11.25
C ASN A 2 -72.49 7.46 11.24
N ARG A 3 -72.12 7.45 11.08
CA ARG A 3 -71.21 7.38 10.91
C ARG A 3 -70.07 7.40 10.96
N ARG A 4 -69.61 7.25 10.93
CA ARG A 4 -68.70 7.37 10.86
C ARG A 4 -67.57 7.02 10.86
N GLY A 5 -66.99 6.72 10.69
CA GLY A 5 -65.91 6.61 10.53
C GLY A 5 -64.85 6.77 10.53
N PHE A 6 -64.18 6.71 10.67
CA PHE A 6 -63.13 6.94 10.51
C PHE A 6 -61.98 6.54 10.54
N PHE A 7 -61.43 6.62 10.34
CA PHE A 7 -60.40 6.46 10.17
C PHE A 7 -59.40 6.65 10.26
N ARG A 8 -58.83 6.51 10.20
CA ARG A 8 -58.02 6.74 10.26
C ARG A 8 -56.84 6.49 9.97
N SER A 9 -56.27 6.39 9.68
CA SER A 9 -55.25 6.35 9.23
C SER A 9 -54.17 6.45 9.61
N THR A 10 -53.53 6.31 9.63
CA THR A 10 -52.55 6.38 9.95
C THR A 10 -51.44 6.22 9.59
N VAL A 11 -50.79 6.23 9.33
CA VAL A 11 -49.77 6.21 8.97
C VAL A 11 -48.66 6.13 9.24
N ILE A 12 -48.06 5.98 9.16
CA ILE A 12 -47.05 5.86 9.32
C ILE A 12 -45.97 5.87 9.06
N ALA A 13 -45.39 6.00 8.94
CA ALA A 13 -44.45 6.11 8.74
C ALA A 13 -43.34 5.87 8.77
N ALA A 14 -42.86 5.73 8.69
CA ALA A 14 -41.92 5.52 8.67
C ALA A 14 -40.81 5.58 8.61
N GLY A 15 -40.30 5.53 8.52
CA GLY A 15 -39.34 5.64 8.45
C GLY A 15 -38.26 5.53 8.41
N ALA A 16 -37.73 5.34 8.29
CA ALA A 16 -36.77 5.28 8.17
C ALA A 16 -35.66 5.40 8.15
N LEU A 17 -35.26 5.36 8.17
CA LEU A 17 -34.32 5.55 8.09
C LEU A 17 -33.18 5.28 8.12
N ILE A 18 -32.75 5.10 8.01
CA ILE A 18 -31.81 4.93 7.99
C ILE A 18 -30.76 4.91 7.76
N PHE A 19 -30.29 4.91 7.67
CA PHE A 19 -29.39 5.00 7.42
C PHE A 19 -28.29 4.85 7.60
N GLY A 20 -27.84 4.63 7.69
CA GLY A 20 -26.96 4.53 7.86
C GLY A 20 -25.95 4.57 7.50
N ARG A 21 -25.47 4.71 7.18
CA ARG A 21 -24.58 4.82 6.70
C ARG A 21 -23.52 4.80 7.00
N THR A 22 -22.89 4.49 7.03
CA THR A 22 -22.06 4.34 7.31
C THR A 22 -21.06 4.26 6.79
N GLN A 23 -20.61 4.37 6.51
CA GLN A 23 -19.74 4.38 5.98
C GLN A 23 -18.65 4.43 6.38
N SER A 24 -18.23 4.47 6.43
CA SER A 24 -17.36 4.58 6.73
C SER A 24 -16.38 4.05 6.66
N ALA A 25 -16.14 3.76 6.77
CA ALA A 25 -15.35 3.31 6.98
C ALA A 25 -14.62 2.54 6.56
N VAL A 26 -14.39 2.60 6.19
CA VAL A 26 -13.90 1.94 5.65
C VAL A 26 -12.65 1.79 5.66
N ALA A 27 -12.35 1.20 6.24
CA ALA A 27 -11.04 0.84 6.21
C ALA A 27 -10.74 0.39 4.85
N SER A 28 -9.76 0.90 4.34
CA SER A 28 -9.35 0.45 3.05
C SER A 28 -8.88 -0.99 3.16
N SER A 29 -9.23 -1.78 2.20
CA SER A 29 -8.69 -3.11 2.08
C SER A 29 -7.20 -3.02 1.82
N PRO A 30 -6.40 -3.96 2.32
CA PRO A 30 -4.99 -4.00 1.97
C PRO A 30 -4.83 -4.12 0.46
N LYS A 31 -3.88 -3.38 -0.07
CA LYS A 31 -3.61 -3.41 -1.50
C LYS A 31 -2.81 -4.66 -1.84
N ARG A 32 -3.35 -5.50 -2.71
CA ARG A 32 -2.64 -6.68 -3.18
C ARG A 32 -1.57 -6.27 -4.18
N ILE A 33 -0.37 -6.83 -4.04
CA ILE A 33 0.75 -6.51 -4.93
C ILE A 33 1.01 -7.67 -5.86
N VAL A 34 1.25 -8.88 -5.31
CA VAL A 34 1.59 -10.03 -6.11
C VAL A 34 1.27 -11.29 -5.30
N ARG A 35 0.97 -12.37 -6.01
CA ARG A 35 0.78 -13.66 -5.34
C ARG A 35 2.11 -14.21 -4.86
N VAL A 36 2.11 -14.73 -3.65
CA VAL A 36 3.32 -15.32 -3.08
C VAL A 36 3.88 -16.43 -3.97
N SER A 37 2.98 -17.22 -4.58
CA SER A 37 3.41 -18.33 -5.45
C SER A 37 4.14 -17.86 -6.70
N LYS A 38 3.99 -16.60 -7.07
CA LYS A 38 4.66 -16.03 -8.25
C LYS A 38 5.78 -15.09 -7.86
N PHE A 39 6.15 -15.07 -6.60
CA PHE A 39 7.18 -14.18 -6.11
C PHE A 39 8.11 -14.94 -5.18
N PRO A 40 9.00 -15.78 -5.76
CA PRO A 40 9.85 -16.65 -4.94
C PRO A 40 10.87 -15.89 -4.13
N ILE A 41 11.44 -16.58 -3.15
CA ILE A 41 12.52 -16.01 -2.33
C ILE A 41 13.66 -15.56 -3.24
N GLY A 42 14.17 -14.37 -2.99
CA GLY A 42 15.22 -13.78 -3.82
C GLY A 42 14.69 -12.89 -4.92
N SER A 43 13.38 -12.79 -5.06
CA SER A 43 12.78 -11.94 -6.09
C SER A 43 12.64 -10.51 -5.63
N ASN A 44 12.55 -9.62 -6.61
CA ASN A 44 12.19 -8.24 -6.38
C ASN A 44 11.27 -7.79 -7.51
N GLN A 45 10.42 -6.83 -7.23
CA GLN A 45 9.43 -6.38 -8.20
C GLN A 45 9.05 -4.94 -7.92
N GLN A 46 9.00 -4.14 -8.97
CA GLN A 46 8.47 -2.79 -8.85
C GLN A 46 6.95 -2.85 -8.78
N PHE A 47 6.36 -1.92 -8.07
CA PHE A 47 4.91 -1.82 -8.00
C PHE A 47 4.53 -0.37 -7.72
N VAL A 48 3.25 -0.09 -7.84
CA VAL A 48 2.72 1.24 -7.52
C VAL A 48 2.14 1.17 -6.12
N ALA A 49 2.67 2.00 -5.23
CA ALA A 49 2.19 2.03 -3.85
C ALA A 49 0.79 2.60 -3.77
N ALA A 50 0.17 2.46 -2.61
CA ALA A 50 -1.20 2.93 -2.42
C ALA A 50 -1.35 4.43 -2.67
N ASN A 51 -0.29 5.20 -2.44
CA ASN A 51 -0.31 6.65 -2.71
C ASN A 51 -0.03 7.00 -4.17
N GLY A 52 0.11 6.00 -5.04
CA GLY A 52 0.37 6.24 -6.45
C GLY A 52 1.83 6.37 -6.83
N ALA A 53 2.74 6.33 -5.87
CA ALA A 53 4.16 6.51 -6.14
C ALA A 53 4.84 5.18 -6.48
N PRO A 54 5.94 5.22 -7.23
CA PRO A 54 6.68 3.99 -7.52
C PRO A 54 7.30 3.42 -6.25
N ALA A 55 7.34 2.11 -6.19
CA ALA A 55 7.86 1.38 -5.04
C ALA A 55 8.52 0.09 -5.52
N ILE A 56 9.29 -0.53 -4.65
CA ILE A 56 9.93 -1.79 -4.98
C ILE A 56 9.79 -2.76 -3.81
N LEU A 57 9.47 -4.00 -4.15
CA LEU A 57 9.22 -5.07 -3.21
C LEU A 57 10.32 -6.10 -3.30
N PHE A 58 10.73 -6.62 -2.15
CA PHE A 58 11.74 -7.68 -2.06
C PHE A 58 11.20 -8.84 -1.26
N ARG A 59 11.64 -10.04 -1.58
CA ARG A 59 11.36 -11.21 -0.78
C ARG A 59 12.66 -11.91 -0.41
N THR A 60 12.81 -12.19 0.88
CA THR A 60 13.95 -12.93 1.40
C THR A 60 13.46 -14.11 2.23
N LYS A 61 14.39 -14.88 2.76
CA LYS A 61 14.02 -16.01 3.62
C LYS A 61 13.28 -15.56 4.88
N THR A 62 13.49 -14.32 5.31
CA THR A 62 12.87 -13.80 6.53
C THR A 62 11.52 -13.13 6.29
N GLY A 63 11.14 -12.94 5.04
CA GLY A 63 9.85 -12.35 4.71
C GLY A 63 9.93 -11.38 3.55
N VAL A 64 8.98 -10.46 3.52
CA VAL A 64 8.90 -9.45 2.47
C VAL A 64 9.13 -8.07 3.07
N PHE A 65 9.69 -7.18 2.28
CA PHE A 65 9.83 -5.79 2.65
C PHE A 65 9.82 -4.93 1.40
N ALA A 66 9.49 -3.66 1.57
CA ALA A 66 9.35 -2.76 0.45
C ALA A 66 9.76 -1.35 0.81
N TYR A 67 10.14 -0.60 -0.19
CA TYR A 67 10.54 0.79 -0.05
C TYR A 67 9.89 1.63 -1.13
N SER A 68 9.69 2.90 -0.81
CA SER A 68 9.43 3.88 -1.85
C SER A 68 10.63 3.89 -2.79
N ALA A 69 10.37 3.93 -4.08
CA ALA A 69 11.44 4.01 -5.06
C ALA A 69 11.81 5.45 -5.39
N ILE A 70 11.36 6.39 -4.59
CA ILE A 70 11.66 7.80 -4.78
C ILE A 70 12.94 8.13 -4.02
N CYS A 71 13.97 8.58 -4.75
CA CYS A 71 15.24 8.95 -4.15
C CYS A 71 15.06 10.11 -3.18
N THR A 72 15.66 10.00 -2.00
CA THR A 72 15.55 11.04 -0.97
C THR A 72 16.37 12.27 -1.29
N HIS A 73 17.20 12.23 -2.34
CA HIS A 73 17.97 13.38 -2.76
C HIS A 73 17.17 14.33 -3.64
N GLN A 74 16.67 13.83 -4.79
CA GLN A 74 15.97 14.69 -5.74
C GLN A 74 14.70 14.09 -6.33
N GLY A 75 14.17 13.05 -5.72
CA GLY A 75 12.90 12.51 -6.17
C GLY A 75 12.96 11.68 -7.45
N CYS A 76 14.13 11.37 -7.95
CA CYS A 76 14.25 10.45 -9.08
C CYS A 76 13.93 9.04 -8.62
N THR A 77 13.50 8.20 -9.56
CA THR A 77 13.17 6.82 -9.24
C THR A 77 14.43 5.97 -9.19
N VAL A 78 14.65 5.28 -8.08
CA VAL A 78 15.78 4.39 -7.94
C VAL A 78 15.54 3.07 -8.65
N GLU A 79 16.62 2.40 -9.05
CA GLU A 79 16.57 1.11 -9.70
C GLU A 79 17.40 0.11 -8.93
N TYR A 80 16.95 -1.13 -8.91
CA TYR A 80 17.70 -2.17 -8.24
C TYR A 80 18.74 -2.77 -9.17
N LEU A 81 19.99 -2.67 -8.77
CA LEU A 81 21.11 -3.28 -9.49
C LEU A 81 21.47 -4.57 -8.78
N LYS A 82 21.14 -5.67 -9.42
CA LYS A 82 21.33 -6.99 -8.85
C LYS A 82 22.80 -7.31 -8.58
N ALA A 83 23.67 -6.87 -9.47
CA ALA A 83 25.08 -7.15 -9.35
C ALA A 83 25.68 -6.62 -8.05
N GLY A 84 25.29 -5.41 -7.66
CA GLY A 84 25.78 -4.82 -6.42
C GLY A 84 24.81 -4.95 -5.26
N LYS A 85 23.64 -5.51 -5.50
CA LYS A 85 22.57 -5.62 -4.51
C LYS A 85 22.24 -4.28 -3.88
N LYS A 86 22.17 -3.25 -4.71
CA LYS A 86 21.90 -1.89 -4.27
C LYS A 86 20.79 -1.27 -5.07
N LEU A 87 20.07 -0.35 -4.43
CA LEU A 87 19.16 0.53 -5.14
C LEU A 87 19.92 1.79 -5.48
N VAL A 88 19.94 2.14 -6.75
CA VAL A 88 20.75 3.26 -7.24
C VAL A 88 19.88 4.29 -7.90
N CYS A 89 20.09 5.55 -7.53
CA CYS A 89 19.42 6.67 -8.16
C CYS A 89 20.19 7.08 -9.41
N PRO A 90 19.58 7.05 -10.59
CA PRO A 90 20.30 7.38 -11.82
C PRO A 90 20.65 8.88 -11.93
N CYS A 91 19.99 9.74 -11.18
CA CYS A 91 20.22 11.17 -11.30
C CYS A 91 21.58 11.58 -10.74
N HIS A 92 21.90 11.15 -9.52
CA HIS A 92 23.17 11.52 -8.89
C HIS A 92 23.89 10.34 -8.28
N ARG A 93 23.48 9.15 -8.67
CA ARG A 93 24.13 7.89 -8.26
C ARG A 93 24.14 7.64 -6.76
N ALA A 94 23.19 8.25 -6.03
CA ALA A 94 23.00 7.87 -4.64
C ALA A 94 22.61 6.41 -4.61
N SER A 95 23.15 5.66 -3.66
CA SER A 95 22.82 4.25 -3.53
C SER A 95 22.35 3.92 -2.13
N PHE A 96 21.48 2.91 -2.07
CA PHE A 96 20.82 2.50 -0.84
C PHE A 96 20.92 0.98 -0.72
N ASP A 97 20.99 0.51 0.51
CA ASP A 97 21.04 -0.93 0.75
C ASP A 97 19.65 -1.42 1.16
N PRO A 98 18.96 -2.14 0.26
CA PRO A 98 17.61 -2.62 0.58
C PRO A 98 17.61 -3.68 1.66
N PHE A 99 18.72 -4.36 1.86
CA PHE A 99 18.81 -5.43 2.84
C PHE A 99 19.28 -4.93 4.20
N ASN A 100 19.44 -3.63 4.33
CA ASN A 100 19.83 -2.99 5.59
C ASN A 100 18.99 -1.74 5.82
N GLY A 101 17.66 -1.91 5.76
CA GLY A 101 16.72 -0.85 6.06
C GLY A 101 16.64 0.28 5.06
N GLY A 102 17.14 0.11 3.83
CA GLY A 102 17.13 1.18 2.85
C GLY A 102 18.15 2.25 3.13
N LYS A 103 19.14 1.94 3.96
CA LYS A 103 20.16 2.87 4.39
C LYS A 103 20.97 3.42 3.23
N VAL A 104 21.33 4.69 3.30
CA VAL A 104 22.21 5.31 2.31
C VAL A 104 23.58 4.67 2.39
N VAL A 105 24.12 4.24 1.25
CA VAL A 105 25.44 3.67 1.16
C VAL A 105 26.43 4.69 0.60
N SER A 106 26.00 5.43 -0.42
CA SER A 106 26.85 6.43 -1.03
C SER A 106 25.98 7.50 -1.71
N GLY A 107 26.61 8.61 -2.03
CA GLY A 107 25.92 9.71 -2.69
C GLY A 107 25.34 10.71 -1.73
N GLU A 108 24.59 11.65 -2.27
CA GLU A 108 24.10 12.80 -1.51
C GLU A 108 22.67 12.68 -1.01
N ALA A 109 22.19 11.46 -0.83
CA ALA A 109 20.84 11.28 -0.32
C ALA A 109 20.72 11.80 1.11
N LYS A 110 19.56 12.33 1.44
CA LYS A 110 19.32 12.96 2.75
C LYS A 110 19.03 11.94 3.85
N GLY A 111 18.72 10.72 3.50
CA GLY A 111 18.39 9.70 4.47
C GLY A 111 17.99 8.43 3.76
N PRO A 112 17.60 7.41 4.52
CA PRO A 112 17.21 6.13 3.93
C PRO A 112 15.94 6.27 3.09
N LEU A 113 15.72 5.30 2.22
CA LEU A 113 14.48 5.23 1.48
C LEU A 113 13.32 4.99 2.45
N ALA A 114 12.19 5.61 2.18
CA ALA A 114 11.02 5.42 3.03
C ALA A 114 10.53 3.98 2.93
N LYS A 115 10.25 3.38 4.07
CA LYS A 115 9.73 2.01 4.10
C LYS A 115 8.24 2.01 3.81
N ILE A 116 7.81 0.95 3.17
CA ILE A 116 6.39 0.71 2.91
C ILE A 116 6.01 -0.56 3.65
N ASN A 117 4.94 -0.49 4.43
CA ASN A 117 4.51 -1.65 5.19
C ASN A 117 3.88 -2.67 4.28
N VAL A 118 4.46 -3.86 4.22
CA VAL A 118 3.95 -4.97 3.45
C VAL A 118 3.96 -6.22 4.29
N SER A 119 3.07 -7.15 3.96
CA SER A 119 2.99 -8.42 4.67
C SER A 119 2.39 -9.46 3.73
N ILE A 120 2.44 -10.72 4.17
CA ILE A 120 1.83 -11.80 3.41
C ILE A 120 0.51 -12.15 4.09
N LYS A 121 -0.58 -12.09 3.33
CA LYS A 121 -1.91 -12.46 3.83
C LYS A 121 -2.65 -13.27 2.78
N SER A 122 -3.14 -14.43 3.18
CA SER A 122 -3.97 -15.27 2.32
C SER A 122 -3.32 -15.55 0.96
N GLY A 123 -2.03 -15.77 0.94
CA GLY A 123 -1.31 -16.11 -0.28
C GLY A 123 -0.94 -14.92 -1.16
N TRP A 124 -1.12 -13.70 -0.65
CA TRP A 124 -0.77 -12.48 -1.36
C TRP A 124 0.21 -11.64 -0.55
N VAL A 125 1.11 -10.98 -1.25
CA VAL A 125 1.87 -9.89 -0.66
C VAL A 125 0.97 -8.66 -0.76
N VAL A 126 0.72 -8.03 0.38
CA VAL A 126 -0.18 -6.89 0.43
C VAL A 126 0.48 -5.71 1.11
N GLN A 127 0.06 -4.52 0.72
CA GLN A 127 0.46 -3.29 1.39
C GLN A 127 -0.61 -2.92 2.41
N SER A 128 -0.18 -2.69 3.63
CA SER A 128 -1.11 -2.30 4.70
C SER A 128 -1.50 -0.85 4.60
#